data_d228eb28a8bd002b61d5457fabf6a784
#
_entry.id   d228eb28a8bd002b61d5457fabf6a784
#
_cell.length_a   1.000
_cell.length_b   1.000
_cell.length_c   1.000
_cell.angle_alpha   90.00
_cell.angle_beta   90.00
_cell.angle_gamma   90.00
#
_symmetry.space_group_name_H-M   'P 1'
#
loop_
_entity.id
_entity.type
_entity.pdbx_description
1 polymer ?
#
loop_
_entity_poly.entity_id
_entity_poly.type
_entity_poly.pdbx_seq_one_letter_code
_entity_poly.pdbx_strand_id
1 'polypeptide(L)'
;MQNFNEKALAVTAEVSKAVLGKPEVVLKIMMAMLARGHVLIEDIPGVGKTTLAQAFARAMNLTHNRVQFTPDVLPSDIVGFSLYQKETGKFVYHPGAVACNLFLADEINRTSARTQSALLEVMEESAVTVDGVTRPLPQPFTVMATENPVGSVGTQMLPESQLDRFMVCVVMGYPDAEAEMEILARQPRHALLDRVQPVMDKNDLLTMQQQVDEVFMSDEIRRYIVELSRATRQDGRLALGLSPRASLAVAGMARAAAYLSGRSFVAPQDVTAIFADVTHHRLRLTEQARTGGETVENIIADVLHTTPRPRPEKPSHGR
;
A
#
# COMPACT_ATOMS: atom_id res chain seq x y z
N MET A 1 7.35 21.63 8.74
CA MET A 1 7.55 20.16 8.84
C MET A 1 7.06 19.58 10.17
N GLN A 2 7.44 20.08 11.34
CA GLN A 2 7.05 19.50 12.65
C GLN A 2 5.54 19.27 12.84
N ASN A 3 4.70 20.21 12.41
CA ASN A 3 3.25 20.13 12.66
C ASN A 3 2.51 19.05 11.82
N PHE A 4 3.00 18.72 10.62
CA PHE A 4 2.37 17.74 9.75
C PHE A 4 2.78 16.31 10.07
N ASN A 5 4.03 16.09 10.49
CA ASN A 5 4.48 14.80 11.00
C ASN A 5 3.64 14.37 12.23
N GLU A 6 3.39 15.29 13.18
CA GLU A 6 2.53 15.03 14.34
C GLU A 6 1.10 14.66 13.94
N LYS A 7 0.52 15.33 12.92
CA LYS A 7 -0.79 14.96 12.37
C LYS A 7 -0.81 13.55 11.78
N ALA A 8 0.23 13.19 11.03
CA ALA A 8 0.33 11.82 10.46
C ALA A 8 0.40 10.75 11.56
N LEU A 9 1.15 11.01 12.63
CA LEU A 9 1.19 10.14 13.81
C LEU A 9 -0.14 10.14 14.56
N ALA A 10 -0.86 11.26 14.62
CA ALA A 10 -2.20 11.33 15.19
C ALA A 10 -3.19 10.45 14.41
N VAL A 11 -3.10 10.42 13.06
CA VAL A 11 -3.89 9.47 12.24
C VAL A 11 -3.61 8.02 12.64
N THR A 12 -2.35 7.63 12.78
CA THR A 12 -2.01 6.25 13.18
C THR A 12 -2.55 5.91 14.56
N ALA A 13 -2.52 6.85 15.49
CA ALA A 13 -3.08 6.69 16.82
C ALA A 13 -4.63 6.54 16.78
N GLU A 14 -5.31 7.35 15.97
CA GLU A 14 -6.77 7.23 15.79
C GLU A 14 -7.17 5.89 15.16
N VAL A 15 -6.49 5.48 14.09
CA VAL A 15 -6.75 4.19 13.42
C VAL A 15 -6.53 3.02 14.38
N SER A 16 -5.50 3.09 15.22
CA SER A 16 -5.17 2.05 16.22
C SER A 16 -6.27 1.87 17.28
N LYS A 17 -7.18 2.83 17.48
CA LYS A 17 -8.35 2.66 18.36
C LYS A 17 -9.38 1.67 17.80
N ALA A 18 -9.43 1.50 16.48
CA ALA A 18 -10.33 0.60 15.79
C ALA A 18 -9.64 -0.69 15.33
N VAL A 19 -8.32 -0.66 15.13
CA VAL A 19 -7.50 -1.80 14.67
C VAL A 19 -6.52 -2.15 15.77
N LEU A 20 -6.99 -3.00 16.68
CA LEU A 20 -6.27 -3.33 17.91
C LEU A 20 -5.09 -4.28 17.63
N GLY A 21 -3.97 -4.08 18.34
CA GLY A 21 -2.79 -4.95 18.30
C GLY A 21 -1.96 -4.88 17.00
N LYS A 22 -2.20 -3.88 16.11
CA LYS A 22 -1.54 -3.80 14.78
C LYS A 22 -0.90 -2.43 14.48
N PRO A 23 -0.20 -1.80 15.42
CA PRO A 23 0.33 -0.46 15.21
C PRO A 23 1.35 -0.39 14.07
N GLU A 24 2.16 -1.44 13.87
CA GLU A 24 3.15 -1.49 12.79
C GLU A 24 2.50 -1.54 11.41
N VAL A 25 1.43 -2.34 11.24
CA VAL A 25 0.67 -2.41 9.98
C VAL A 25 0.06 -1.05 9.66
N VAL A 26 -0.55 -0.40 10.66
CA VAL A 26 -1.12 0.95 10.52
C VAL A 26 -0.06 1.95 10.10
N LEU A 27 1.13 1.90 10.71
CA LEU A 27 2.25 2.79 10.37
C LEU A 27 2.74 2.56 8.93
N LYS A 28 2.90 1.31 8.49
CA LYS A 28 3.32 0.95 7.13
C LYS A 28 2.33 1.43 6.07
N ILE A 29 1.02 1.29 6.34
CA ILE A 29 -0.02 1.82 5.45
C ILE A 29 0.03 3.34 5.40
N MET A 30 0.21 4.02 6.53
CA MET A 30 0.38 5.48 6.54
C MET A 30 1.59 5.92 5.70
N MET A 31 2.73 5.23 5.82
CA MET A 31 3.91 5.48 4.97
C MET A 31 3.59 5.32 3.50
N ALA A 32 2.86 4.26 3.11
CA ALA A 32 2.47 4.02 1.72
C ALA A 32 1.56 5.14 1.19
N MET A 33 0.58 5.58 1.98
CA MET A 33 -0.31 6.69 1.61
C MET A 33 0.47 8.01 1.46
N LEU A 34 1.42 8.28 2.33
CA LEU A 34 2.32 9.43 2.25
C LEU A 34 3.21 9.38 1.00
N ALA A 35 3.64 8.19 0.59
CA ALA A 35 4.42 7.97 -0.62
C ALA A 35 3.55 7.82 -1.90
N ARG A 36 2.25 8.15 -1.85
CA ARG A 36 1.27 8.01 -2.95
C ARG A 36 1.13 6.57 -3.45
N GLY A 37 1.39 5.59 -2.60
CA GLY A 37 1.34 4.17 -2.95
C GLY A 37 -0.01 3.54 -2.72
N HIS A 38 -0.21 2.39 -3.35
CA HIS A 38 -1.32 1.48 -3.12
C HIS A 38 -0.86 0.33 -2.23
N VAL A 39 -1.78 -0.22 -1.47
CA VAL A 39 -1.50 -1.22 -0.43
C VAL A 39 -2.18 -2.55 -0.79
N LEU A 40 -1.42 -3.63 -0.74
CA LEU A 40 -1.95 -4.99 -0.75
C LEU A 40 -2.00 -5.50 0.70
N ILE A 41 -3.11 -6.12 1.08
CA ILE A 41 -3.27 -6.76 2.38
C ILE A 41 -3.49 -8.25 2.11
N GLU A 42 -2.46 -9.04 2.36
CA GLU A 42 -2.51 -10.49 2.22
C GLU A 42 -2.86 -11.09 3.56
N ASP A 43 -4.07 -11.69 3.68
CA ASP A 43 -4.49 -12.22 4.97
C ASP A 43 -5.73 -13.11 4.90
N ILE A 44 -5.91 -13.85 5.99
CA ILE A 44 -7.10 -14.64 6.23
C ILE A 44 -8.36 -13.78 6.39
N PRO A 45 -9.55 -14.32 6.12
CA PRO A 45 -10.81 -13.62 6.34
C PRO A 45 -11.04 -13.26 7.81
N GLY A 46 -11.69 -12.12 8.07
CA GLY A 46 -12.19 -11.77 9.40
C GLY A 46 -11.25 -10.99 10.32
N VAL A 47 -10.01 -10.70 9.91
CA VAL A 47 -9.01 -9.97 10.74
C VAL A 47 -9.19 -8.44 10.80
N GLY A 48 -10.26 -7.88 10.22
CA GLY A 48 -10.56 -6.45 10.34
C GLY A 48 -10.09 -5.57 9.17
N LYS A 49 -9.81 -6.15 7.99
CA LYS A 49 -9.36 -5.41 6.79
C LYS A 49 -10.30 -4.25 6.40
N THR A 50 -11.61 -4.49 6.44
CA THR A 50 -12.62 -3.44 6.16
C THR A 50 -12.61 -2.35 7.22
N THR A 51 -12.50 -2.72 8.50
CA THR A 51 -12.39 -1.78 9.62
C THR A 51 -11.16 -0.88 9.48
N LEU A 52 -10.03 -1.44 9.05
CA LEU A 52 -8.80 -0.72 8.80
C LEU A 52 -8.96 0.39 7.74
N ALA A 53 -9.53 0.05 6.57
CA ALA A 53 -9.77 1.04 5.51
C ALA A 53 -10.76 2.13 5.96
N GLN A 54 -11.84 1.77 6.65
CA GLN A 54 -12.83 2.72 7.16
C GLN A 54 -12.23 3.62 8.25
N ALA A 55 -11.36 3.10 9.12
CA ALA A 55 -10.68 3.88 10.14
C ALA A 55 -9.74 4.93 9.53
N PHE A 56 -8.97 4.57 8.50
CA PHE A 56 -8.15 5.53 7.76
C PHE A 56 -9.01 6.60 7.08
N ALA A 57 -10.07 6.20 6.36
CA ALA A 57 -10.96 7.14 5.70
C ALA A 57 -11.57 8.14 6.70
N ARG A 58 -12.01 7.65 7.87
CA ARG A 58 -12.61 8.48 8.93
C ARG A 58 -11.57 9.41 9.58
N ALA A 59 -10.40 8.89 9.95
CA ALA A 59 -9.34 9.68 10.59
C ALA A 59 -8.83 10.83 9.71
N MET A 60 -8.86 10.64 8.39
CA MET A 60 -8.40 11.61 7.40
C MET A 60 -9.55 12.33 6.65
N ASN A 61 -10.80 12.14 7.08
CA ASN A 61 -11.97 12.74 6.45
C ASN A 61 -12.00 12.56 4.91
N LEU A 62 -11.69 11.34 4.45
CA LEU A 62 -11.63 10.97 3.03
C LEU A 62 -12.93 10.30 2.59
N THR A 63 -13.35 10.57 1.36
CA THR A 63 -14.39 9.76 0.72
C THR A 63 -13.87 8.34 0.48
N HIS A 64 -14.68 7.33 0.79
CA HIS A 64 -14.28 5.95 0.58
C HIS A 64 -15.41 5.11 0.00
N ASN A 65 -15.03 4.14 -0.82
CA ASN A 65 -15.92 3.10 -1.35
C ASN A 65 -15.30 1.72 -1.12
N ARG A 66 -16.14 0.70 -1.04
CA ARG A 66 -15.75 -0.70 -0.95
C ARG A 66 -16.46 -1.51 -2.02
N VAL A 67 -15.73 -2.36 -2.72
CA VAL A 67 -16.28 -3.40 -3.59
C VAL A 67 -15.72 -4.74 -3.13
N GLN A 68 -16.64 -5.69 -2.87
CA GLN A 68 -16.31 -7.10 -2.68
C GLN A 68 -16.17 -7.72 -4.06
N PHE A 69 -14.96 -8.13 -4.45
CA PHE A 69 -14.73 -8.73 -5.75
C PHE A 69 -15.23 -10.16 -5.79
N THR A 70 -16.09 -10.44 -6.76
CA THR A 70 -16.64 -11.74 -7.12
C THR A 70 -16.49 -11.94 -8.62
N PRO A 71 -16.69 -13.17 -9.14
CA PRO A 71 -16.65 -13.39 -10.59
C PRO A 71 -17.61 -12.53 -11.40
N ASP A 72 -18.70 -12.05 -10.78
CA ASP A 72 -19.75 -11.28 -11.45
C ASP A 72 -19.43 -9.77 -11.54
N VAL A 73 -18.43 -9.27 -10.81
CA VAL A 73 -18.04 -7.85 -10.85
C VAL A 73 -17.45 -7.50 -12.21
N LEU A 74 -18.05 -6.51 -12.86
CA LEU A 74 -17.65 -6.03 -14.18
C LEU A 74 -16.66 -4.86 -14.09
N PRO A 75 -15.82 -4.64 -15.12
CA PRO A 75 -15.00 -3.44 -15.21
C PRO A 75 -15.80 -2.13 -15.09
N SER A 76 -17.01 -2.10 -15.66
CA SER A 76 -17.91 -0.93 -15.58
C SER A 76 -18.38 -0.59 -14.17
N ASP A 77 -18.44 -1.57 -13.25
CA ASP A 77 -18.77 -1.32 -11.85
C ASP A 77 -17.63 -0.57 -11.15
N ILE A 78 -16.40 -0.77 -11.61
CA ILE A 78 -15.19 -0.15 -11.08
C ILE A 78 -14.98 1.24 -11.69
N VAL A 79 -14.93 1.35 -13.02
CA VAL A 79 -14.56 2.60 -13.72
C VAL A 79 -15.75 3.46 -14.11
N GLY A 80 -16.98 2.93 -14.04
CA GLY A 80 -18.19 3.59 -14.50
C GLY A 80 -18.54 3.28 -15.95
N PHE A 81 -19.64 3.88 -16.40
CA PHE A 81 -20.20 3.70 -17.74
C PHE A 81 -20.98 4.92 -18.17
N SER A 82 -21.24 5.07 -19.47
CA SER A 82 -22.12 6.10 -20.00
C SER A 82 -23.48 5.52 -20.37
N LEU A 83 -24.54 6.23 -19.96
CA LEU A 83 -25.91 5.88 -20.28
C LEU A 83 -26.53 6.94 -21.21
N TYR A 84 -27.17 6.49 -22.28
CA TYR A 84 -27.89 7.39 -23.16
C TYR A 84 -29.19 7.86 -22.51
N GLN A 85 -29.31 9.19 -22.33
CA GLN A 85 -30.53 9.84 -21.81
C GLN A 85 -31.41 10.29 -22.98
N LYS A 86 -32.58 9.67 -23.11
CA LYS A 86 -33.53 9.97 -24.22
C LYS A 86 -34.02 11.40 -24.16
N GLU A 87 -34.22 11.95 -22.96
CA GLU A 87 -34.75 13.31 -22.72
C GLU A 87 -33.78 14.40 -23.21
N THR A 88 -32.46 14.17 -23.07
CA THR A 88 -31.44 15.14 -23.45
C THR A 88 -30.75 14.80 -24.77
N GLY A 89 -30.94 13.59 -25.31
CA GLY A 89 -30.28 13.11 -26.51
C GLY A 89 -28.76 12.91 -26.34
N LYS A 90 -28.25 12.79 -25.09
CA LYS A 90 -26.82 12.75 -24.76
C LYS A 90 -26.46 11.52 -23.96
N PHE A 91 -25.21 11.10 -24.09
CA PHE A 91 -24.59 10.14 -23.18
C PHE A 91 -24.16 10.86 -21.90
N VAL A 92 -24.57 10.34 -20.76
CA VAL A 92 -24.21 10.84 -19.43
C VAL A 92 -23.36 9.77 -18.74
N TYR A 93 -22.18 10.18 -18.30
CA TYR A 93 -21.27 9.30 -17.55
C TYR A 93 -21.76 9.13 -16.11
N HIS A 94 -21.83 7.88 -15.67
CA HIS A 94 -22.09 7.48 -14.30
C HIS A 94 -20.78 6.98 -13.69
N PRO A 95 -20.24 7.66 -12.66
CA PRO A 95 -19.00 7.25 -12.00
C PRO A 95 -19.08 5.84 -11.42
N GLY A 96 -18.02 5.07 -11.58
CA GLY A 96 -17.86 3.78 -10.93
C GLY A 96 -17.37 3.88 -9.48
N ALA A 97 -17.17 2.74 -8.86
CA ALA A 97 -16.83 2.64 -7.45
C ALA A 97 -15.48 3.31 -7.08
N VAL A 98 -14.54 3.43 -8.02
CA VAL A 98 -13.24 4.08 -7.79
C VAL A 98 -13.30 5.60 -7.66
N ALA A 99 -14.45 6.23 -7.88
CA ALA A 99 -14.62 7.68 -7.77
C ALA A 99 -14.62 8.15 -6.31
N CYS A 100 -13.55 7.88 -5.57
CA CYS A 100 -13.36 8.23 -4.17
C CYS A 100 -11.86 8.46 -3.87
N ASN A 101 -11.54 8.88 -2.64
CA ASN A 101 -10.15 9.05 -2.21
C ASN A 101 -9.50 7.73 -1.76
N LEU A 102 -10.26 6.89 -1.06
CA LEU A 102 -9.80 5.60 -0.55
C LEU A 102 -10.72 4.49 -1.07
N PHE A 103 -10.20 3.65 -1.94
CA PHE A 103 -10.94 2.53 -2.51
C PHE A 103 -10.49 1.21 -1.89
N LEU A 104 -11.42 0.50 -1.25
CA LEU A 104 -11.18 -0.85 -0.74
C LEU A 104 -11.63 -1.89 -1.77
N ALA A 105 -10.67 -2.54 -2.42
CA ALA A 105 -10.86 -3.66 -3.32
C ALA A 105 -10.75 -4.98 -2.52
N ASP A 106 -11.88 -5.49 -2.04
CA ASP A 106 -11.89 -6.65 -1.14
C ASP A 106 -11.91 -7.96 -1.95
N GLU A 107 -10.96 -8.87 -1.67
CA GLU A 107 -10.75 -10.15 -2.38
C GLU A 107 -10.52 -10.01 -3.89
N ILE A 108 -9.60 -9.13 -4.29
CA ILE A 108 -9.31 -8.82 -5.71
C ILE A 108 -8.96 -10.07 -6.55
N ASN A 109 -8.43 -11.12 -5.92
CA ASN A 109 -8.05 -12.37 -6.57
C ASN A 109 -9.24 -13.32 -6.86
N ARG A 110 -10.49 -12.89 -6.61
CA ARG A 110 -11.71 -13.67 -6.94
C ARG A 110 -12.42 -13.20 -8.19
N THR A 111 -12.03 -12.09 -8.79
CA THR A 111 -12.67 -11.57 -9.99
C THR A 111 -11.92 -11.95 -11.28
N SER A 112 -12.50 -11.64 -12.43
CA SER A 112 -11.89 -11.90 -13.73
C SER A 112 -10.63 -11.07 -13.95
N ALA A 113 -9.67 -11.59 -14.73
CA ALA A 113 -8.45 -10.87 -15.10
C ALA A 113 -8.75 -9.52 -15.79
N ARG A 114 -9.90 -9.40 -16.49
CA ARG A 114 -10.33 -8.16 -17.13
C ARG A 114 -10.70 -7.09 -16.12
N THR A 115 -11.42 -7.45 -15.06
CA THR A 115 -11.80 -6.53 -13.99
C THR A 115 -10.59 -6.14 -13.14
N GLN A 116 -9.68 -7.10 -12.87
CA GLN A 116 -8.39 -6.80 -12.23
C GLN A 116 -7.60 -5.79 -13.04
N SER A 117 -7.45 -5.99 -14.36
CA SER A 117 -6.71 -5.09 -15.25
C SER A 117 -7.30 -3.68 -15.26
N ALA A 118 -8.62 -3.53 -15.23
CA ALA A 118 -9.27 -2.22 -15.16
C ALA A 118 -8.92 -1.47 -13.87
N LEU A 119 -8.94 -2.15 -12.71
CA LEU A 119 -8.53 -1.52 -11.45
C LEU A 119 -7.04 -1.14 -11.46
N LEU A 120 -6.19 -2.02 -12.00
CA LEU A 120 -4.75 -1.79 -12.03
C LEU A 120 -4.34 -0.65 -12.99
N GLU A 121 -5.10 -0.43 -14.06
CA GLU A 121 -4.95 0.75 -14.93
C GLU A 121 -5.30 2.02 -14.15
N VAL A 122 -6.41 2.01 -13.43
CA VAL A 122 -6.84 3.14 -12.59
C VAL A 122 -5.80 3.48 -11.51
N MET A 123 -5.16 2.47 -10.92
CA MET A 123 -4.09 2.66 -9.92
C MET A 123 -2.87 3.36 -10.54
N GLU A 124 -2.53 3.06 -11.78
CA GLU A 124 -1.36 3.61 -12.45
C GLU A 124 -1.61 5.03 -12.97
N GLU A 125 -2.76 5.25 -13.59
CA GLU A 125 -3.11 6.51 -14.24
C GLU A 125 -3.75 7.54 -13.29
N SER A 126 -4.26 7.10 -12.13
CA SER A 126 -5.11 7.92 -11.24
C SER A 126 -6.27 8.60 -11.99
N ALA A 127 -6.77 7.94 -13.02
CA ALA A 127 -7.82 8.39 -13.92
C ALA A 127 -8.60 7.20 -14.47
N VAL A 128 -9.80 7.46 -14.99
CA VAL A 128 -10.61 6.47 -15.73
C VAL A 128 -10.86 6.96 -17.14
N THR A 129 -10.76 6.07 -18.13
CA THR A 129 -11.09 6.36 -19.52
C THR A 129 -12.32 5.57 -19.94
N VAL A 130 -13.43 6.28 -20.18
CA VAL A 130 -14.71 5.69 -20.62
C VAL A 130 -15.18 6.43 -21.87
N ASP A 131 -15.50 5.68 -22.93
CA ASP A 131 -15.94 6.22 -24.23
C ASP A 131 -14.94 7.23 -24.83
N GLY A 132 -13.64 6.97 -24.67
CA GLY A 132 -12.58 7.84 -25.19
C GLY A 132 -12.37 9.14 -24.39
N VAL A 133 -13.06 9.32 -23.26
CA VAL A 133 -12.91 10.48 -22.39
C VAL A 133 -12.20 10.09 -21.10
N THR A 134 -11.03 10.65 -20.87
CA THR A 134 -10.26 10.45 -19.63
C THR A 134 -10.73 11.43 -18.56
N ARG A 135 -11.03 10.92 -17.38
CA ARG A 135 -11.52 11.65 -16.21
C ARG A 135 -10.59 11.40 -15.03
N PRO A 136 -9.97 12.44 -14.45
CA PRO A 136 -9.13 12.28 -13.26
C PRO A 136 -9.97 11.84 -12.06
N LEU A 137 -9.38 11.02 -11.20
CA LEU A 137 -9.97 10.64 -9.92
C LEU A 137 -9.77 11.72 -8.86
N PRO A 138 -10.61 11.74 -7.81
CA PRO A 138 -10.40 12.59 -6.65
C PRO A 138 -9.03 12.36 -6.04
N GLN A 139 -8.28 13.43 -5.78
CA GLN A 139 -6.97 13.35 -5.12
C GLN A 139 -7.07 13.73 -3.64
N PRO A 140 -6.28 13.12 -2.73
CA PRO A 140 -5.41 11.95 -2.99
C PRO A 140 -6.22 10.70 -3.33
N PHE A 141 -5.63 9.77 -4.09
CA PHE A 141 -6.26 8.50 -4.45
C PHE A 141 -5.39 7.33 -3.99
N THR A 142 -5.95 6.46 -3.17
CA THR A 142 -5.27 5.24 -2.70
C THR A 142 -6.19 4.04 -2.82
N VAL A 143 -5.65 2.94 -3.34
CA VAL A 143 -6.31 1.63 -3.32
C VAL A 143 -5.70 0.80 -2.19
N MET A 144 -6.56 0.26 -1.34
CA MET A 144 -6.26 -0.85 -0.46
C MET A 144 -6.91 -2.09 -1.05
N ALA A 145 -6.12 -3.02 -1.57
CA ALA A 145 -6.62 -4.28 -2.06
C ALA A 145 -6.39 -5.37 -1.03
N THR A 146 -7.32 -6.32 -0.94
CA THR A 146 -7.11 -7.52 -0.12
C THR A 146 -7.07 -8.74 -1.02
N GLU A 147 -6.23 -9.69 -0.66
CA GLU A 147 -6.28 -11.03 -1.23
C GLU A 147 -6.31 -12.09 -0.12
N ASN A 148 -6.93 -13.22 -0.45
CA ASN A 148 -6.89 -14.38 0.42
C ASN A 148 -5.73 -15.27 0.00
N PRO A 149 -5.05 -15.93 0.95
CA PRO A 149 -3.96 -16.86 0.64
C PRO A 149 -4.38 -17.92 -0.39
N VAL A 150 -3.43 -18.32 -1.19
CA VAL A 150 -3.59 -19.34 -2.23
C VAL A 150 -4.14 -20.63 -1.64
N GLY A 151 -5.19 -21.19 -2.29
CA GLY A 151 -5.85 -22.43 -1.86
C GLY A 151 -7.31 -22.26 -1.44
N SER A 152 -7.82 -21.02 -1.34
CA SER A 152 -9.24 -20.78 -1.19
C SER A 152 -9.98 -21.10 -2.49
N VAL A 153 -11.14 -21.73 -2.41
CA VAL A 153 -11.93 -22.11 -3.59
C VAL A 153 -12.31 -20.86 -4.40
N GLY A 154 -12.00 -20.85 -5.68
CA GLY A 154 -12.35 -19.76 -6.60
C GLY A 154 -11.39 -18.57 -6.60
N THR A 155 -10.19 -18.69 -6.01
CA THR A 155 -9.15 -17.66 -6.07
C THR A 155 -8.15 -17.95 -7.20
N GLN A 156 -7.69 -16.89 -7.89
CA GLN A 156 -6.60 -16.93 -8.85
C GLN A 156 -5.45 -16.08 -8.32
N MET A 157 -4.21 -16.55 -8.49
CA MET A 157 -3.05 -15.73 -8.13
C MET A 157 -3.00 -14.47 -9.00
N LEU A 158 -2.70 -13.33 -8.39
CA LEU A 158 -2.37 -12.13 -9.14
C LEU A 158 -1.03 -12.35 -9.88
N PRO A 159 -0.95 -12.03 -11.18
CA PRO A 159 0.32 -12.06 -11.90
C PRO A 159 1.36 -11.13 -11.27
N GLU A 160 2.65 -11.47 -11.39
CA GLU A 160 3.76 -10.68 -10.82
C GLU A 160 3.74 -9.22 -11.30
N SER A 161 3.39 -8.98 -12.56
CA SER A 161 3.26 -7.62 -13.13
C SER A 161 2.14 -6.80 -12.49
N GLN A 162 1.17 -7.45 -11.90
CA GLN A 162 0.06 -6.83 -11.17
C GLN A 162 0.46 -6.58 -9.70
N LEU A 163 1.12 -7.53 -9.06
CA LEU A 163 1.65 -7.39 -7.71
C LEU A 163 2.65 -6.22 -7.61
N ASP A 164 3.48 -6.02 -8.63
CA ASP A 164 4.48 -4.94 -8.67
C ASP A 164 3.88 -3.52 -8.65
N ARG A 165 2.57 -3.38 -8.86
CA ARG A 165 1.85 -2.08 -8.78
C ARG A 165 1.49 -1.67 -7.36
N PHE A 166 1.42 -2.61 -6.42
CA PHE A 166 1.24 -2.29 -5.01
C PHE A 166 2.57 -1.88 -4.38
N MET A 167 2.61 -0.73 -3.73
CA MET A 167 3.84 -0.20 -3.13
C MET A 167 4.31 -1.08 -1.98
N VAL A 168 3.40 -1.56 -1.18
CA VAL A 168 3.66 -2.39 -0.01
C VAL A 168 2.63 -3.51 0.07
N CYS A 169 3.07 -4.68 0.53
CA CYS A 169 2.18 -5.74 0.95
C CYS A 169 2.31 -5.93 2.46
N VAL A 170 1.20 -5.95 3.17
CA VAL A 170 1.16 -6.12 4.62
C VAL A 170 0.31 -7.31 5.01
N VAL A 171 0.74 -8.00 6.05
CA VAL A 171 0.01 -9.10 6.67
C VAL A 171 -0.47 -8.63 8.04
N MET A 172 -1.78 -8.66 8.27
CA MET A 172 -2.33 -8.30 9.58
C MET A 172 -2.18 -9.44 10.60
N GLY A 173 -2.41 -10.68 10.17
CA GLY A 173 -2.41 -11.84 11.05
C GLY A 173 -3.49 -11.78 12.15
N TYR A 174 -3.56 -12.80 12.97
CA TYR A 174 -4.45 -12.80 14.14
C TYR A 174 -4.04 -11.71 15.14
N PRO A 175 -5.02 -11.09 15.87
CA PRO A 175 -4.72 -10.26 17.01
C PRO A 175 -4.02 -11.10 18.09
N ASP A 176 -3.25 -10.45 18.95
CA ASP A 176 -2.77 -11.09 20.17
C ASP A 176 -3.93 -11.31 21.16
N ALA A 177 -3.69 -12.09 22.22
CA ALA A 177 -4.73 -12.47 23.17
C ALA A 177 -5.36 -11.24 23.87
N GLU A 178 -4.59 -10.20 24.13
CA GLU A 178 -5.07 -8.98 24.80
C GLU A 178 -5.98 -8.17 23.86
N ALA A 179 -5.57 -8.00 22.60
CA ALA A 179 -6.39 -7.37 21.58
C ALA A 179 -7.68 -8.15 21.29
N GLU A 180 -7.61 -9.49 21.27
CA GLU A 180 -8.79 -10.35 21.07
C GLU A 180 -9.76 -10.24 22.24
N MET A 181 -9.29 -10.23 23.48
CA MET A 181 -10.11 -9.97 24.66
C MET A 181 -10.78 -8.59 24.59
N GLU A 182 -10.06 -7.57 24.16
CA GLU A 182 -10.63 -6.22 23.99
C GLU A 182 -11.70 -6.18 22.89
N ILE A 183 -11.51 -6.92 21.78
CA ILE A 183 -12.52 -7.07 20.72
C ILE A 183 -13.78 -7.75 21.26
N LEU A 184 -13.64 -8.81 22.05
CA LEU A 184 -14.76 -9.54 22.65
C LEU A 184 -15.53 -8.70 23.69
N ALA A 185 -14.81 -7.91 24.49
CA ALA A 185 -15.42 -7.05 25.51
C ALA A 185 -16.24 -5.90 24.90
N ARG A 186 -16.04 -5.57 23.63
CA ARG A 186 -16.60 -4.39 22.96
C ARG A 186 -17.54 -4.73 21.82
N GLN A 187 -18.67 -5.33 22.12
CA GLN A 187 -19.76 -5.51 21.14
C GLN A 187 -20.79 -4.37 21.25
N PRO A 188 -21.35 -3.88 20.14
CA PRO A 188 -21.21 -4.29 18.73
C PRO A 188 -19.94 -3.71 18.03
N ARG A 189 -19.48 -4.37 16.94
CA ARG A 189 -18.27 -4.02 16.18
C ARG A 189 -18.17 -2.56 15.72
N HIS A 190 -19.30 -1.89 15.48
CA HIS A 190 -19.37 -0.47 15.10
C HIS A 190 -18.84 0.46 16.19
N ALA A 191 -18.87 0.05 17.47
CA ALA A 191 -18.38 0.88 18.57
C ALA A 191 -16.88 1.22 18.52
N LEU A 192 -16.06 0.42 17.83
CA LEU A 192 -14.63 0.71 17.66
C LEU A 192 -14.41 1.81 16.62
N LEU A 193 -15.09 1.74 15.48
CA LEU A 193 -15.01 2.79 14.45
C LEU A 193 -15.54 4.14 14.95
N ASP A 194 -16.55 4.13 15.83
CA ASP A 194 -17.12 5.36 16.37
C ASP A 194 -16.17 6.15 17.28
N ARG A 195 -15.09 5.52 17.73
CA ARG A 195 -14.03 6.17 18.50
C ARG A 195 -13.02 6.92 17.63
N VAL A 196 -12.92 6.57 16.36
CA VAL A 196 -12.00 7.21 15.43
C VAL A 196 -12.52 8.61 15.12
N GLN A 197 -11.72 9.63 15.46
CA GLN A 197 -12.04 11.02 15.18
C GLN A 197 -11.25 11.50 13.96
N PRO A 198 -11.81 12.38 13.12
CA PRO A 198 -11.08 13.01 12.05
C PRO A 198 -10.03 13.96 12.66
N VAL A 199 -8.76 13.79 12.32
CA VAL A 199 -7.63 14.59 12.80
C VAL A 199 -6.92 15.34 11.69
N MET A 200 -7.27 15.05 10.43
CA MET A 200 -6.79 15.77 9.24
C MET A 200 -7.80 15.64 8.09
N ASP A 201 -7.55 16.37 7.02
CA ASP A 201 -8.32 16.29 5.79
C ASP A 201 -7.46 15.92 4.56
N LYS A 202 -8.09 15.85 3.37
CA LYS A 202 -7.42 15.51 2.12
C LYS A 202 -6.32 16.49 1.73
N ASN A 203 -6.45 17.79 2.09
CA ASN A 203 -5.46 18.81 1.75
C ASN A 203 -4.21 18.68 2.64
N ASP A 204 -4.40 18.32 3.90
CA ASP A 204 -3.31 17.95 4.80
C ASP A 204 -2.50 16.79 4.20
N LEU A 205 -3.17 15.72 3.74
CA LEU A 205 -2.49 14.57 3.14
C LEU A 205 -1.72 14.95 1.87
N LEU A 206 -2.32 15.75 0.97
CA LEU A 206 -1.64 16.25 -0.24
C LEU A 206 -0.40 17.08 0.11
N THR A 207 -0.49 17.93 1.12
CA THR A 207 0.64 18.73 1.60
C THR A 207 1.76 17.84 2.16
N MET A 208 1.41 16.82 2.96
CA MET A 208 2.39 15.87 3.49
C MET A 208 3.06 15.07 2.37
N GLN A 209 2.30 14.64 1.36
CA GLN A 209 2.85 13.93 0.19
C GLN A 209 3.90 14.77 -0.53
N GLN A 210 3.65 16.09 -0.70
CA GLN A 210 4.64 17.02 -1.27
C GLN A 210 5.88 17.12 -0.39
N GLN A 211 5.71 17.24 0.93
CA GLN A 211 6.83 17.29 1.87
C GLN A 211 7.66 16.01 1.89
N VAL A 212 7.02 14.83 1.72
CA VAL A 212 7.72 13.55 1.58
C VAL A 212 8.56 13.51 0.30
N ASP A 213 8.04 14.05 -0.80
CA ASP A 213 8.80 14.15 -2.06
C ASP A 213 10.07 15.02 -1.90
N GLU A 214 10.02 16.04 -1.03
CA GLU A 214 11.14 16.97 -0.73
C GLU A 214 12.17 16.38 0.25
N VAL A 215 11.88 15.25 0.92
CA VAL A 215 12.86 14.59 1.81
C VAL A 215 14.10 14.21 1.02
N PHE A 216 15.24 14.77 1.45
CA PHE A 216 16.51 14.60 0.76
C PHE A 216 16.97 13.13 0.79
N MET A 217 17.43 12.65 -0.35
CA MET A 217 18.04 11.33 -0.49
C MET A 217 19.40 11.49 -1.18
N SER A 218 20.48 11.16 -0.47
CA SER A 218 21.83 11.25 -1.01
C SER A 218 22.08 10.20 -2.11
N ASP A 219 23.14 10.41 -2.91
CA ASP A 219 23.51 9.47 -3.96
C ASP A 219 23.97 8.13 -3.39
N GLU A 220 24.56 8.11 -2.19
CA GLU A 220 24.96 6.89 -1.47
C GLU A 220 23.72 6.06 -1.09
N ILE A 221 22.63 6.69 -0.63
CA ILE A 221 21.37 6.00 -0.34
C ILE A 221 20.72 5.49 -1.64
N ARG A 222 20.71 6.29 -2.71
CA ARG A 222 20.21 5.84 -4.01
C ARG A 222 20.99 4.63 -4.52
N ARG A 223 22.34 4.68 -4.41
CA ARG A 223 23.22 3.55 -4.77
C ARG A 223 22.93 2.33 -3.92
N TYR A 224 22.75 2.50 -2.61
CA TYR A 224 22.43 1.40 -1.71
C TYR A 224 21.11 0.70 -2.10
N ILE A 225 20.05 1.45 -2.41
CA ILE A 225 18.78 0.88 -2.90
C ILE A 225 19.00 0.10 -4.21
N VAL A 226 19.79 0.66 -5.14
CA VAL A 226 20.10 0.00 -6.41
C VAL A 226 20.92 -1.29 -6.18
N GLU A 227 21.87 -1.29 -5.27
CA GLU A 227 22.68 -2.48 -4.96
C GLU A 227 21.86 -3.55 -4.27
N LEU A 228 20.98 -3.22 -3.34
CA LEU A 228 20.01 -4.15 -2.78
C LEU A 228 19.15 -4.80 -3.88
N SER A 229 18.62 -3.98 -4.79
CA SER A 229 17.80 -4.48 -5.90
C SER A 229 18.59 -5.35 -6.87
N ARG A 230 19.85 -5.01 -7.14
CA ARG A 230 20.74 -5.83 -7.99
C ARG A 230 21.09 -7.15 -7.33
N ALA A 231 21.34 -7.14 -6.02
CA ALA A 231 21.62 -8.37 -5.28
C ALA A 231 20.45 -9.38 -5.44
N THR A 232 19.19 -8.94 -5.36
CA THR A 232 18.06 -9.83 -5.60
C THR A 232 18.01 -10.38 -7.03
N ARG A 233 18.42 -9.60 -8.04
CA ARG A 233 18.45 -10.04 -9.46
C ARG A 233 19.57 -11.03 -9.76
N GLN A 234 20.62 -11.02 -8.95
CA GLN A 234 21.80 -11.87 -9.10
C GLN A 234 21.76 -13.10 -8.20
N ASP A 235 20.81 -13.18 -7.27
CA ASP A 235 20.64 -14.33 -6.39
C ASP A 235 20.08 -15.53 -7.17
N GLY A 236 20.86 -16.59 -7.29
CA GLY A 236 20.46 -17.81 -8.01
C GLY A 236 19.27 -18.56 -7.41
N ARG A 237 18.84 -18.21 -6.19
CA ARG A 237 17.65 -18.77 -5.53
C ARG A 237 16.36 -18.10 -6.01
N LEU A 238 16.45 -16.94 -6.67
CA LEU A 238 15.32 -16.18 -7.17
C LEU A 238 15.15 -16.38 -8.69
N ALA A 239 13.94 -16.76 -9.10
CA ALA A 239 13.52 -16.76 -10.49
C ALA A 239 13.14 -15.35 -10.97
N LEU A 240 12.70 -14.49 -10.04
CA LEU A 240 12.37 -13.08 -10.31
C LEU A 240 12.94 -12.23 -9.16
N GLY A 241 13.81 -11.28 -9.51
CA GLY A 241 14.31 -10.24 -8.63
C GLY A 241 13.52 -8.92 -8.79
N LEU A 242 13.90 -7.89 -8.04
CA LEU A 242 13.19 -6.62 -7.98
C LEU A 242 13.23 -5.84 -9.30
N SER A 243 12.10 -5.29 -9.71
CA SER A 243 11.98 -4.38 -10.85
C SER A 243 12.53 -2.97 -10.51
N PRO A 244 12.76 -2.09 -11.51
CA PRO A 244 13.02 -0.67 -11.26
C PRO A 244 11.88 0.03 -10.50
N ARG A 245 10.61 -0.39 -10.73
CA ARG A 245 9.43 0.11 -10.00
C ARG A 245 9.54 -0.22 -8.51
N ALA A 246 10.00 -1.41 -8.16
CA ALA A 246 10.28 -1.78 -6.78
C ALA A 246 11.32 -0.89 -6.12
N SER A 247 12.40 -0.53 -6.84
CA SER A 247 13.41 0.42 -6.33
C SER A 247 12.82 1.80 -6.05
N LEU A 248 11.90 2.28 -6.91
CA LEU A 248 11.16 3.53 -6.68
C LEU A 248 10.24 3.43 -5.46
N ALA A 249 9.56 2.29 -5.28
CA ALA A 249 8.72 2.05 -4.11
C ALA A 249 9.53 2.05 -2.81
N VAL A 250 10.70 1.40 -2.79
CA VAL A 250 11.64 1.45 -1.66
C VAL A 250 12.06 2.89 -1.36
N ALA A 251 12.41 3.67 -2.38
CA ALA A 251 12.80 5.06 -2.21
C ALA A 251 11.67 5.93 -1.65
N GLY A 252 10.43 5.76 -2.15
CA GLY A 252 9.25 6.48 -1.66
C GLY A 252 8.94 6.15 -0.20
N MET A 253 8.91 4.86 0.14
CA MET A 253 8.66 4.39 1.51
C MET A 253 9.76 4.83 2.48
N ALA A 254 11.02 4.82 2.07
CA ALA A 254 12.14 5.28 2.89
C ALA A 254 12.04 6.79 3.18
N ARG A 255 11.60 7.62 2.21
CA ARG A 255 11.32 9.04 2.44
C ARG A 255 10.16 9.24 3.43
N ALA A 256 9.08 8.46 3.28
CA ALA A 256 7.96 8.51 4.21
C ALA A 256 8.36 8.11 5.64
N ALA A 257 9.21 7.09 5.79
CA ALA A 257 9.76 6.67 7.08
C ALA A 257 10.62 7.76 7.73
N ALA A 258 11.50 8.40 6.96
CA ALA A 258 12.31 9.54 7.43
C ALA A 258 11.43 10.72 7.84
N TYR A 259 10.42 11.04 7.03
CA TYR A 259 9.45 12.11 7.32
C TYR A 259 8.69 11.88 8.63
N LEU A 260 8.14 10.67 8.83
CA LEU A 260 7.44 10.30 10.06
C LEU A 260 8.37 10.32 11.28
N SER A 261 9.66 10.09 11.09
CA SER A 261 10.69 10.23 12.12
C SER A 261 11.13 11.69 12.35
N GLY A 262 10.49 12.68 11.73
CA GLY A 262 10.81 14.10 11.85
C GLY A 262 12.09 14.53 11.15
N ARG A 263 12.63 13.73 10.22
CA ARG A 263 13.87 14.02 9.51
C ARG A 263 13.60 14.51 8.09
N SER A 264 14.43 15.44 7.64
CA SER A 264 14.40 15.96 6.26
C SER A 264 15.34 15.22 5.30
N PHE A 265 15.92 14.09 5.74
CA PHE A 265 16.81 13.26 4.95
C PHE A 265 16.60 11.77 5.25
N VAL A 266 16.83 10.93 4.25
CA VAL A 266 16.78 9.48 4.37
C VAL A 266 18.10 8.94 4.91
N ALA A 267 18.01 8.06 5.90
CA ALA A 267 19.14 7.32 6.45
C ALA A 267 19.09 5.83 6.05
N PRO A 268 20.21 5.09 6.08
CA PRO A 268 20.24 3.68 5.70
C PRO A 268 19.22 2.81 6.44
N GLN A 269 18.97 3.12 7.72
CA GLN A 269 17.96 2.40 8.52
C GLN A 269 16.54 2.56 8.01
N ASP A 270 16.20 3.67 7.35
CA ASP A 270 14.87 3.85 6.78
C ASP A 270 14.65 2.87 5.61
N VAL A 271 15.68 2.65 4.82
CA VAL A 271 15.65 1.68 3.72
C VAL A 271 15.52 0.26 4.28
N THR A 272 16.34 -0.11 5.27
CA THR A 272 16.33 -1.47 5.82
C THR A 272 15.03 -1.81 6.57
N ALA A 273 14.42 -0.82 7.23
CA ALA A 273 13.20 -1.01 8.00
C ALA A 273 11.97 -1.35 7.14
N ILE A 274 11.93 -0.86 5.89
CA ILE A 274 10.74 -1.05 5.01
C ILE A 274 11.02 -2.04 3.87
N PHE A 275 12.27 -2.48 3.71
CA PHE A 275 12.68 -3.24 2.53
C PHE A 275 11.89 -4.54 2.37
N ALA A 276 11.69 -5.31 3.44
CA ALA A 276 10.93 -6.55 3.39
C ALA A 276 9.47 -6.31 2.96
N ASP A 277 8.78 -5.34 3.56
CA ASP A 277 7.37 -5.05 3.28
C ASP A 277 7.12 -4.58 1.84
N VAL A 278 8.13 -3.91 1.25
CA VAL A 278 8.06 -3.43 -0.13
C VAL A 278 8.42 -4.54 -1.12
N THR A 279 9.20 -5.53 -0.72
CA THR A 279 9.86 -6.43 -1.68
C THR A 279 9.36 -7.87 -1.68
N HIS A 280 8.88 -8.40 -0.55
CA HIS A 280 8.57 -9.82 -0.43
C HIS A 280 7.53 -10.32 -1.46
N HIS A 281 6.48 -9.55 -1.75
CA HIS A 281 5.43 -9.89 -2.72
C HIS A 281 5.89 -9.78 -4.19
N ARG A 282 7.08 -9.24 -4.43
CA ARG A 282 7.69 -9.04 -5.76
C ARG A 282 8.75 -10.09 -6.12
N LEU A 283 9.23 -10.82 -5.13
CA LEU A 283 10.27 -11.81 -5.30
C LEU A 283 9.68 -13.20 -5.50
N ARG A 284 10.27 -13.97 -6.40
CA ARG A 284 9.81 -15.33 -6.68
C ARG A 284 10.98 -16.30 -6.59
N LEU A 285 10.80 -17.34 -5.80
CA LEU A 285 11.78 -18.41 -5.67
C LEU A 285 11.85 -19.26 -6.95
N THR A 286 13.06 -19.78 -7.23
CA THR A 286 13.19 -20.90 -8.17
C THR A 286 12.54 -22.15 -7.60
N GLU A 287 12.16 -23.07 -8.47
CA GLU A 287 11.60 -24.38 -8.05
C GLU A 287 12.57 -25.12 -7.11
N GLN A 288 13.87 -25.07 -7.44
CA GLN A 288 14.93 -25.71 -6.64
C GLN A 288 15.05 -25.09 -5.25
N ALA A 289 15.01 -23.76 -5.14
CA ALA A 289 15.08 -23.09 -3.84
C ALA A 289 13.85 -23.41 -2.98
N ARG A 290 12.66 -23.39 -3.58
CA ARG A 290 11.39 -23.71 -2.91
C ARG A 290 11.37 -25.14 -2.38
N THR A 291 11.81 -26.13 -3.17
CA THR A 291 11.89 -27.52 -2.74
C THR A 291 13.00 -27.77 -1.73
N GLY A 292 14.05 -26.92 -1.74
CA GLY A 292 15.13 -26.90 -0.75
C GLY A 292 14.76 -26.29 0.60
N GLY A 293 13.52 -25.76 0.75
CA GLY A 293 13.04 -25.14 2.01
C GLY A 293 13.47 -23.69 2.20
N GLU A 294 13.95 -23.02 1.15
CA GLU A 294 14.23 -21.59 1.19
C GLU A 294 12.93 -20.78 1.26
N THR A 295 13.01 -19.62 1.90
CA THR A 295 11.92 -18.64 1.96
C THR A 295 12.37 -17.28 1.41
N VAL A 296 11.42 -16.47 0.96
CA VAL A 296 11.69 -15.11 0.47
C VAL A 296 12.26 -14.25 1.60
N GLU A 297 11.78 -14.43 2.82
CA GLU A 297 12.22 -13.71 4.02
C GLU A 297 13.69 -13.98 4.31
N ASN A 298 14.15 -15.23 4.21
CA ASN A 298 15.55 -15.60 4.40
C ASN A 298 16.44 -14.92 3.36
N ILE A 299 16.02 -14.92 2.09
CA ILE A 299 16.78 -14.27 1.02
C ILE A 299 16.83 -12.74 1.23
N ILE A 300 15.73 -12.11 1.63
CA ILE A 300 15.71 -10.68 1.97
C ILE A 300 16.68 -10.37 3.11
N ALA A 301 16.68 -11.20 4.15
CA ALA A 301 17.59 -11.05 5.29
C ALA A 301 19.07 -11.17 4.85
N ASP A 302 19.39 -12.16 4.01
CA ASP A 302 20.72 -12.34 3.45
C ASP A 302 21.15 -11.14 2.60
N VAL A 303 20.31 -10.65 1.71
CA VAL A 303 20.56 -9.48 0.87
C VAL A 303 20.83 -8.23 1.72
N LEU A 304 20.03 -8.00 2.75
CA LEU A 304 20.24 -6.87 3.67
C LEU A 304 21.51 -7.01 4.50
N HIS A 305 21.90 -8.24 4.83
CA HIS A 305 23.12 -8.51 5.61
C HIS A 305 24.39 -8.39 4.76
N THR A 306 24.35 -8.88 3.51
CA THR A 306 25.53 -8.93 2.63
C THR A 306 25.79 -7.64 1.87
N THR A 307 24.74 -6.81 1.65
CA THR A 307 24.91 -5.53 0.96
C THR A 307 25.46 -4.46 1.91
N PRO A 308 26.63 -3.86 1.64
CA PRO A 308 27.25 -2.87 2.52
C PRO A 308 26.36 -1.64 2.70
N ARG A 309 26.09 -1.28 3.96
CA ARG A 309 25.35 -0.05 4.28
C ARG A 309 26.24 1.18 4.07
N PRO A 310 25.71 2.27 3.51
CA PRO A 310 26.43 3.54 3.45
C PRO A 310 26.85 3.98 4.85
N ARG A 311 28.11 4.42 5.00
CA ARG A 311 28.57 5.04 6.24
C ARG A 311 28.20 6.51 6.21
N PRO A 312 27.79 7.12 7.34
CA PRO A 312 27.63 8.57 7.39
C PRO A 312 28.97 9.20 7.03
N GLU A 313 28.99 10.07 6.01
CA GLU A 313 30.17 10.88 5.75
C GLU A 313 30.49 11.70 6.99
N LYS A 314 31.74 11.60 7.49
CA LYS A 314 32.24 12.59 8.44
C LYS A 314 32.18 13.94 7.72
N PRO A 315 31.61 15.00 8.32
CA PRO A 315 31.64 16.32 7.72
C PRO A 315 33.10 16.61 7.37
N SER A 316 33.36 16.83 6.08
CA SER A 316 34.67 17.28 5.62
C SER A 316 34.89 18.65 6.29
N HIS A 317 35.76 18.70 7.27
CA HIS A 317 36.25 19.98 7.80
C HIS A 317 36.95 20.64 6.61
N GLY A 318 36.25 21.58 5.98
CA GLY A 318 36.83 22.48 4.98
C GLY A 318 38.09 23.10 5.55
N ARG A 319 39.18 22.93 4.87
CA ARG A 319 40.42 23.71 5.07
C ARG A 319 40.24 25.10 4.49
#